data_f107877d6920f57da2e1d77890d9fff4
#
_entry.id   f107877d6920f57da2e1d77890d9fff4
#
_cell.length_a   1.000
_cell.length_b   1.000
_cell.length_c   1.000
_cell.angle_alpha   90.00
_cell.angle_beta   90.00
_cell.angle_gamma   90.00
#
_symmetry.space_group_name_H-M   'P 1'
#
loop_
_entity.id
_entity.type
_entity.pdbx_description
1 polymer ?
#
loop_
_entity_poly.entity_id
_entity_poly.type
_entity_poly.pdbx_seq_one_letter_code
_entity_poly.pdbx_strand_id
1 'polypeptide(L)'
;DLLLSTRLSMTSGFSSRIDNVGELMNKGYELSISGDLIRTNDWKLTLNGMISQNKNEIKKLYKGNDISVGWNNLIKEGYPINVYKMVRWAGVNPANGDALYYTADGRITNTYNSNDAVVLDGKTPDPKYFGSFGANLSYKGWELAADFYFSGGNYIYNHIRFFTESDGAQYGNNQDKSMLYDQWKNPGDITNVPKQSINNSSYQSTRY
;
A
#
# COMPACT_ATOMS: atom_id res chain seq x y z
N ASP A 1 15.86 -17.44 -3.18
CA ASP A 1 16.31 -17.31 -1.79
C ASP A 1 15.81 -15.97 -1.23
N LEU A 2 15.38 -15.99 0.03
CA LEU A 2 14.89 -14.81 0.72
C LEU A 2 15.72 -14.56 1.98
N LEU A 3 16.57 -13.53 1.92
CA LEU A 3 17.42 -13.14 3.04
C LEU A 3 16.67 -12.12 3.91
N LEU A 4 16.38 -12.47 5.14
CA LEU A 4 15.72 -11.60 6.11
C LEU A 4 16.43 -11.62 7.46
N SER A 5 16.20 -10.58 8.26
CA SER A 5 16.69 -10.53 9.64
C SER A 5 15.84 -11.42 10.54
N THR A 6 16.46 -12.45 11.10
CA THR A 6 15.83 -13.33 12.11
C THR A 6 16.30 -12.96 13.50
N ARG A 7 15.37 -12.89 14.46
CA ARG A 7 15.69 -12.65 15.87
C ARG A 7 16.39 -13.86 16.45
N LEU A 8 17.44 -13.62 17.21
CA LEU A 8 18.17 -14.63 17.97
C LEU A 8 17.72 -14.64 19.43
N SER A 9 18.06 -15.73 20.14
CA SER A 9 17.88 -15.79 21.58
C SER A 9 18.69 -14.67 22.26
N MET A 10 18.10 -14.05 23.29
CA MET A 10 18.79 -13.02 24.09
C MET A 10 20.11 -13.53 24.71
N THR A 11 20.25 -14.85 24.92
CA THR A 11 21.46 -15.49 25.45
C THR A 11 22.60 -15.56 24.45
N SER A 12 22.36 -15.28 23.16
CA SER A 12 23.39 -15.34 22.10
C SER A 12 24.30 -14.11 22.04
N GLY A 13 23.96 -13.04 22.76
CA GLY A 13 24.68 -11.75 22.69
C GLY A 13 24.39 -10.92 21.42
N PHE A 14 23.57 -11.43 20.50
CA PHE A 14 23.16 -10.75 19.28
C PHE A 14 21.64 -10.64 19.23
N SER A 15 21.13 -9.50 18.75
CA SER A 15 19.67 -9.28 18.62
C SER A 15 19.07 -9.98 17.41
N SER A 16 19.82 -10.07 16.32
CA SER A 16 19.36 -10.68 15.06
C SER A 16 20.55 -11.06 14.18
N ARG A 17 20.29 -11.90 13.20
CA ARG A 17 21.20 -12.18 12.09
C ARG A 17 20.42 -12.25 10.76
N ILE A 18 21.12 -12.06 9.66
CA ILE A 18 20.54 -12.27 8.32
C ILE A 18 20.68 -13.74 7.95
N ASP A 19 19.55 -14.38 7.68
CA ASP A 19 19.47 -15.77 7.28
C ASP A 19 18.68 -15.92 5.99
N ASN A 20 18.94 -17.03 5.27
CA ASN A 20 18.04 -17.48 4.21
C ASN A 20 16.80 -18.12 4.84
N VAL A 21 15.74 -17.33 4.96
CA VAL A 21 14.55 -17.71 5.74
C VAL A 21 13.38 -18.15 4.86
N GLY A 22 13.58 -18.22 3.54
CA GLY A 22 12.50 -18.67 2.71
C GLY A 22 12.78 -18.65 1.21
N GLU A 23 11.73 -18.91 0.46
CA GLU A 23 11.71 -18.94 -0.98
C GLU A 23 10.69 -17.93 -1.52
N LEU A 24 11.15 -17.08 -2.44
CA LEU A 24 10.35 -16.07 -3.12
C LEU A 24 10.31 -16.38 -4.60
N MET A 25 9.15 -16.31 -5.20
CA MET A 25 8.95 -16.45 -6.64
C MET A 25 8.45 -15.16 -7.25
N ASN A 26 9.11 -14.71 -8.31
CA ASN A 26 8.64 -13.64 -9.18
C ASN A 26 8.30 -14.24 -10.56
N LYS A 27 7.13 -13.90 -11.08
CA LYS A 27 6.68 -14.23 -12.43
C LYS A 27 6.11 -13.01 -13.11
N GLY A 28 6.48 -12.79 -14.36
CA GLY A 28 6.01 -11.60 -15.07
C GLY A 28 6.14 -11.72 -16.57
N TYR A 29 5.65 -10.70 -17.24
CA TYR A 29 5.76 -10.50 -18.68
C TYR A 29 6.31 -9.11 -18.91
N GLU A 30 7.20 -9.02 -19.90
CA GLU A 30 7.77 -7.76 -20.35
C GLU A 30 7.62 -7.67 -21.86
N LEU A 31 7.15 -6.53 -22.33
CA LEU A 31 7.04 -6.21 -23.76
C LEU A 31 7.68 -4.87 -23.99
N SER A 32 8.59 -4.79 -24.96
CA SER A 32 9.21 -3.55 -25.40
C SER A 32 9.07 -3.44 -26.93
N ILE A 33 8.61 -2.27 -27.38
CA ILE A 33 8.42 -1.97 -28.79
C ILE A 33 9.06 -0.61 -29.06
N SER A 34 9.82 -0.50 -30.16
CA SER A 34 10.34 0.76 -30.68
C SER A 34 10.33 0.74 -32.19
N GLY A 35 10.02 1.87 -32.81
CA GLY A 35 9.99 1.96 -34.24
C GLY A 35 9.93 3.39 -34.77
N ASP A 36 10.49 3.58 -35.96
CA ASP A 36 10.39 4.84 -36.69
C ASP A 36 9.03 4.92 -37.40
N LEU A 37 8.15 5.81 -36.93
CA LEU A 37 6.84 6.05 -37.52
C LEU A 37 6.92 6.96 -38.76
N ILE A 38 7.85 7.91 -38.72
CA ILE A 38 8.16 8.83 -39.82
C ILE A 38 9.68 8.81 -40.02
N ARG A 39 10.11 8.65 -41.25
CA ARG A 39 11.51 8.72 -41.61
C ARG A 39 11.65 9.30 -43.02
N THR A 40 11.99 10.59 -43.10
CA THR A 40 12.26 11.32 -44.33
C THR A 40 13.60 12.04 -44.21
N ASN A 41 14.01 12.79 -45.21
CA ASN A 41 15.26 13.55 -45.19
C ASN A 41 15.24 14.64 -44.10
N ASP A 42 14.09 15.24 -43.84
CA ASP A 42 13.93 16.36 -42.91
C ASP A 42 13.31 15.94 -41.55
N TRP A 43 12.48 14.93 -41.58
CA TRP A 43 11.71 14.48 -40.40
C TRP A 43 12.06 13.06 -39.99
N LYS A 44 12.26 12.86 -38.70
CA LYS A 44 12.29 11.54 -38.07
C LYS A 44 11.44 11.56 -36.82
N LEU A 45 10.47 10.63 -36.73
CA LEU A 45 9.67 10.41 -35.53
C LEU A 45 9.84 8.94 -35.12
N THR A 46 10.44 8.74 -33.98
CA THR A 46 10.59 7.41 -33.35
C THR A 46 9.66 7.35 -32.14
N LEU A 47 8.84 6.30 -32.06
CA LEU A 47 8.05 5.97 -30.87
C LEU A 47 8.65 4.77 -30.17
N ASN A 48 8.61 4.82 -28.84
CA ASN A 48 9.02 3.72 -27.99
C ASN A 48 7.98 3.48 -26.90
N GLY A 49 7.84 2.24 -26.48
CA GLY A 49 6.96 1.86 -25.40
C GLY A 49 7.40 0.56 -24.77
N MET A 50 7.25 0.47 -23.45
CA MET A 50 7.43 -0.78 -22.73
C MET A 50 6.32 -0.93 -21.69
N ILE A 51 5.94 -2.17 -21.41
CA ILE A 51 5.08 -2.54 -20.28
C ILE A 51 5.63 -3.81 -19.64
N SER A 52 5.63 -3.80 -18.33
CA SER A 52 6.00 -4.95 -17.49
C SER A 52 4.92 -5.23 -16.48
N GLN A 53 4.62 -6.49 -16.28
CA GLN A 53 3.75 -6.98 -15.21
C GLN A 53 4.52 -8.01 -14.39
N ASN A 54 4.52 -7.86 -13.07
CA ASN A 54 5.15 -8.80 -12.15
C ASN A 54 4.18 -9.29 -11.08
N LYS A 55 4.20 -10.59 -10.81
CA LYS A 55 3.55 -11.21 -9.67
C LYS A 55 4.61 -11.79 -8.75
N ASN A 56 4.66 -11.27 -7.54
CA ASN A 56 5.51 -11.72 -6.46
C ASN A 56 4.72 -12.64 -5.54
N GLU A 57 5.33 -13.73 -5.04
CA GLU A 57 4.69 -14.67 -4.11
C GLU A 57 5.74 -15.36 -3.22
N ILE A 58 5.52 -15.33 -1.93
CA ILE A 58 6.29 -16.12 -0.95
C ILE A 58 5.88 -17.58 -1.06
N LYS A 59 6.81 -18.45 -1.42
CA LYS A 59 6.56 -19.89 -1.57
C LYS A 59 6.80 -20.65 -0.26
N LYS A 60 7.81 -20.23 0.51
CA LYS A 60 8.17 -20.91 1.74
C LYS A 60 8.84 -19.94 2.71
N LEU A 61 8.52 -20.10 3.99
CA LEU A 61 9.19 -19.41 5.09
C LEU A 61 9.83 -20.42 6.03
N TYR A 62 10.89 -19.99 6.70
CA TYR A 62 11.54 -20.82 7.72
C TYR A 62 10.56 -21.13 8.86
N LYS A 63 10.33 -22.42 9.12
CA LYS A 63 9.34 -22.93 10.08
C LYS A 63 7.88 -22.52 9.80
N GLY A 64 7.55 -22.01 8.62
CA GLY A 64 6.19 -21.60 8.25
C GLY A 64 5.63 -20.43 9.07
N ASN A 65 6.47 -19.69 9.79
CA ASN A 65 6.02 -18.58 10.63
C ASN A 65 5.88 -17.29 9.83
N ASP A 66 4.76 -16.64 9.99
CA ASP A 66 4.53 -15.30 9.44
C ASP A 66 5.49 -14.27 10.08
N ILE A 67 5.99 -13.32 9.29
CA ILE A 67 6.92 -12.27 9.74
C ILE A 67 6.26 -10.91 9.59
N SER A 68 6.01 -10.22 10.71
CA SER A 68 5.50 -8.85 10.67
C SER A 68 6.60 -7.87 10.30
N VAL A 69 6.31 -6.95 9.37
CA VAL A 69 7.22 -5.92 8.87
C VAL A 69 6.57 -4.55 9.08
N GLY A 70 7.25 -3.69 9.81
CA GLY A 70 6.67 -2.40 10.14
C GLY A 70 5.35 -2.52 10.92
N TRP A 71 4.40 -1.64 10.61
CA TRP A 71 3.13 -1.55 11.35
C TRP A 71 1.99 -2.34 10.71
N ASN A 72 1.97 -2.39 9.37
CA ASN A 72 0.81 -2.86 8.61
C ASN A 72 1.13 -3.93 7.58
N ASN A 73 2.39 -4.38 7.48
CA ASN A 73 2.82 -5.34 6.48
C ASN A 73 3.16 -6.69 7.08
N LEU A 74 2.95 -7.72 6.30
CA LEU A 74 3.20 -9.11 6.66
C LEU A 74 3.92 -9.81 5.52
N ILE A 75 4.88 -10.67 5.87
CA ILE A 75 5.46 -11.67 4.97
C ILE A 75 4.82 -12.99 5.37
N LYS A 76 4.06 -13.58 4.44
CA LYS A 76 3.27 -14.79 4.65
C LYS A 76 3.31 -15.69 3.43
N GLU A 77 3.39 -17.00 3.62
CA GLU A 77 3.33 -17.99 2.54
C GLU A 77 2.02 -17.85 1.73
N GLY A 78 2.13 -17.94 0.41
CA GLY A 78 1.01 -17.81 -0.53
C GLY A 78 0.63 -16.37 -0.88
N TYR A 79 1.25 -15.38 -0.26
CA TYR A 79 0.96 -13.96 -0.50
C TYR A 79 2.16 -13.23 -1.09
N PRO A 80 1.94 -12.05 -1.71
CA PRO A 80 3.04 -11.16 -2.08
C PRO A 80 3.87 -10.75 -0.86
N ILE A 81 5.15 -10.49 -1.06
CA ILE A 81 5.97 -9.86 -0.03
C ILE A 81 5.36 -8.51 0.34
N ASN A 82 5.37 -8.13 1.61
CA ASN A 82 4.78 -6.87 2.10
C ASN A 82 3.25 -6.76 1.92
N VAL A 83 2.51 -7.88 1.90
CA VAL A 83 1.05 -7.81 1.91
C VAL A 83 0.55 -7.06 3.16
N TYR A 84 -0.47 -6.22 3.01
CA TYR A 84 -1.05 -5.53 4.16
C TYR A 84 -1.82 -6.48 5.07
N LYS A 85 -1.64 -6.29 6.39
CA LYS A 85 -2.44 -6.93 7.44
C LYS A 85 -2.97 -5.85 8.37
N MET A 86 -4.28 -5.61 8.33
CA MET A 86 -4.90 -4.50 9.05
C MET A 86 -6.29 -4.87 9.54
N VAL A 87 -6.76 -4.14 10.56
CA VAL A 87 -8.17 -4.15 10.97
C VAL A 87 -8.98 -3.44 9.90
N ARG A 88 -10.07 -4.04 9.45
CA ARG A 88 -10.93 -3.46 8.40
C ARG A 88 -11.85 -2.41 8.98
N TRP A 89 -11.90 -1.25 8.33
CA TRP A 89 -12.84 -0.17 8.63
C TRP A 89 -14.24 -0.50 8.15
N ALA A 90 -15.25 -0.29 9.00
CA ALA A 90 -16.65 -0.53 8.68
C ALA A 90 -17.49 0.75 8.58
N GLY A 91 -16.87 1.92 8.80
CA GLY A 91 -17.55 3.21 8.72
C GLY A 91 -17.81 3.85 10.08
N VAL A 92 -18.76 4.77 10.11
CA VAL A 92 -19.22 5.49 11.30
C VAL A 92 -20.65 5.09 11.61
N ASN A 93 -20.94 4.86 12.87
CA ASN A 93 -22.32 4.61 13.31
C ASN A 93 -23.13 5.91 13.23
N PRO A 94 -24.15 6.02 12.36
CA PRO A 94 -24.90 7.26 12.20
C PRO A 94 -25.73 7.62 13.43
N ALA A 95 -26.03 6.66 14.31
CA ALA A 95 -26.83 6.92 15.49
C ALA A 95 -26.07 7.63 16.62
N ASN A 96 -24.75 7.38 16.75
CA ASN A 96 -23.97 7.87 17.88
C ASN A 96 -22.55 8.35 17.55
N GLY A 97 -22.14 8.28 16.27
CA GLY A 97 -20.84 8.74 15.79
C GLY A 97 -19.64 7.84 16.12
N ASP A 98 -19.87 6.63 16.64
CA ASP A 98 -18.78 5.72 16.94
C ASP A 98 -18.09 5.23 15.66
N ALA A 99 -16.77 5.10 15.71
CA ALA A 99 -15.99 4.39 14.71
C ALA A 99 -16.35 2.90 14.71
N LEU A 100 -16.57 2.32 13.55
CA LEU A 100 -16.92 0.91 13.39
C LEU A 100 -15.82 0.12 12.67
N TYR A 101 -15.61 -1.10 13.11
CA TYR A 101 -14.59 -2.01 12.60
C TYR A 101 -15.20 -3.37 12.30
N TYR A 102 -14.59 -4.11 11.38
CA TYR A 102 -14.88 -5.52 11.23
C TYR A 102 -13.97 -6.35 12.12
N THR A 103 -14.53 -7.25 12.87
CA THR A 103 -13.80 -8.33 13.54
C THR A 103 -13.19 -9.31 12.51
N ALA A 104 -12.29 -10.17 12.92
CA ALA A 104 -11.67 -11.16 12.03
C ALA A 104 -12.70 -12.07 11.35
N ASP A 105 -13.78 -12.42 12.08
CA ASP A 105 -14.90 -13.24 11.59
C ASP A 105 -15.97 -12.44 10.81
N GLY A 106 -15.77 -11.12 10.61
CA GLY A 106 -16.64 -10.31 9.76
C GLY A 106 -17.81 -9.61 10.45
N ARG A 107 -17.97 -9.74 11.76
CA ARG A 107 -18.97 -8.98 12.53
C ARG A 107 -18.54 -7.51 12.67
N ILE A 108 -19.47 -6.61 12.90
CA ILE A 108 -19.21 -5.20 13.14
C ILE A 108 -19.14 -4.92 14.65
N THR A 109 -18.16 -4.14 15.07
CA THR A 109 -17.93 -3.70 16.43
C THR A 109 -17.51 -2.23 16.47
N ASN A 110 -17.77 -1.54 17.56
CA ASN A 110 -17.24 -0.19 17.80
C ASN A 110 -15.95 -0.19 18.63
N THR A 111 -15.45 -1.38 18.97
CA THR A 111 -14.20 -1.52 19.75
C THR A 111 -13.08 -1.99 18.82
N TYR A 112 -12.02 -1.17 18.70
CA TYR A 112 -10.82 -1.54 17.98
C TYR A 112 -10.07 -2.66 18.73
N ASN A 113 -9.71 -3.71 18.00
CA ASN A 113 -8.85 -4.78 18.51
C ASN A 113 -7.84 -5.17 17.43
N SER A 114 -6.55 -5.00 17.70
CA SER A 114 -5.48 -5.35 16.76
C SER A 114 -5.46 -6.84 16.37
N ASN A 115 -6.04 -7.72 17.20
CA ASN A 115 -6.18 -9.16 16.89
C ASN A 115 -7.19 -9.41 15.77
N ASP A 116 -8.05 -8.45 15.45
CA ASP A 116 -8.99 -8.51 14.32
C ASP A 116 -8.34 -8.15 12.98
N ALA A 117 -7.03 -7.86 12.97
CA ALA A 117 -6.31 -7.60 11.75
C ALA A 117 -6.25 -8.84 10.85
N VAL A 118 -6.71 -8.70 9.62
CA VAL A 118 -6.69 -9.75 8.59
C VAL A 118 -5.73 -9.39 7.47
N VAL A 119 -5.24 -10.40 6.77
CA VAL A 119 -4.47 -10.21 5.54
C VAL A 119 -5.39 -9.66 4.47
N LEU A 120 -5.00 -8.55 3.87
CA LEU A 120 -5.74 -7.92 2.77
C LEU A 120 -5.23 -8.48 1.45
N ASP A 121 -5.86 -9.55 0.96
CA ASP A 121 -5.42 -10.23 -0.25
C ASP A 121 -5.32 -9.27 -1.45
N GLY A 122 -4.21 -9.37 -2.16
CA GLY A 122 -3.89 -8.53 -3.31
C GLY A 122 -3.59 -7.06 -2.99
N LYS A 123 -3.60 -6.66 -1.70
CA LYS A 123 -3.22 -5.30 -1.26
C LYS A 123 -1.76 -5.28 -0.83
N THR A 124 -0.91 -4.69 -1.65
CA THR A 124 0.54 -4.56 -1.44
C THR A 124 1.01 -3.19 -1.92
N PRO A 125 2.07 -2.60 -1.35
CA PRO A 125 2.65 -1.36 -1.85
C PRO A 125 3.34 -1.53 -3.20
N ASP A 126 3.64 -2.77 -3.63
CA ASP A 126 4.36 -3.03 -4.86
C ASP A 126 3.44 -2.89 -6.07
N PRO A 127 3.84 -2.15 -7.12
CA PRO A 127 3.07 -2.04 -8.35
C PRO A 127 2.90 -3.40 -9.04
N LYS A 128 1.70 -3.69 -9.52
CA LYS A 128 1.41 -4.91 -10.31
C LYS A 128 1.86 -4.77 -11.74
N TYR A 129 1.88 -3.56 -12.26
CA TYR A 129 2.36 -3.24 -13.60
C TYR A 129 3.05 -1.87 -13.61
N PHE A 130 3.99 -1.71 -14.49
CA PHE A 130 4.66 -0.45 -14.78
C PHE A 130 5.10 -0.42 -16.23
N GLY A 131 5.35 0.77 -16.74
CA GLY A 131 5.77 0.93 -18.11
C GLY A 131 6.18 2.34 -18.44
N SER A 132 6.59 2.53 -19.68
CA SER A 132 6.89 3.83 -20.24
C SER A 132 6.45 3.90 -21.69
N PHE A 133 6.21 5.09 -22.17
CA PHE A 133 6.06 5.39 -23.58
C PHE A 133 6.69 6.75 -23.87
N GLY A 134 7.27 6.86 -25.05
CA GLY A 134 7.96 8.07 -25.45
C GLY A 134 7.94 8.32 -26.93
N ALA A 135 8.29 9.55 -27.30
CA ALA A 135 8.45 9.99 -28.66
C ALA A 135 9.71 10.84 -28.81
N ASN A 136 10.47 10.56 -29.85
CA ASN A 136 11.61 11.36 -30.27
C ASN A 136 11.34 11.93 -31.66
N LEU A 137 11.22 13.23 -31.78
CA LEU A 137 10.99 13.96 -33.01
C LEU A 137 12.24 14.74 -33.40
N SER A 138 12.74 14.51 -34.60
CA SER A 138 13.86 15.29 -35.17
C SER A 138 13.38 15.98 -36.45
N TYR A 139 13.71 17.25 -36.60
CA TYR A 139 13.41 18.08 -37.75
C TYR A 139 14.53 19.07 -38.05
N LYS A 140 15.20 18.91 -39.18
CA LYS A 140 16.24 19.84 -39.66
C LYS A 140 17.27 20.28 -38.61
N GLY A 141 17.72 19.33 -37.77
CA GLY A 141 18.69 19.60 -36.69
C GLY A 141 18.07 20.01 -35.34
N TRP A 142 16.74 20.19 -35.27
CA TRP A 142 16.02 20.33 -34.02
C TRP A 142 15.62 18.94 -33.51
N GLU A 143 15.73 18.73 -32.20
CA GLU A 143 15.33 17.49 -31.53
C GLU A 143 14.43 17.78 -30.36
N LEU A 144 13.32 17.04 -30.27
CA LEU A 144 12.38 17.05 -29.14
C LEU A 144 12.16 15.61 -28.69
N ALA A 145 12.45 15.35 -27.40
CA ALA A 145 12.17 14.07 -26.78
C ALA A 145 11.16 14.26 -25.62
N ALA A 146 10.21 13.36 -25.52
CA ALA A 146 9.26 13.29 -24.42
C ALA A 146 9.07 11.84 -24.00
N ASP A 147 9.34 11.54 -22.73
CA ASP A 147 9.15 10.22 -22.14
C ASP A 147 8.22 10.28 -20.94
N PHE A 148 7.28 9.35 -20.89
CA PHE A 148 6.30 9.22 -19.81
C PHE A 148 6.46 7.86 -19.14
N TYR A 149 6.45 7.87 -17.82
CA TYR A 149 6.46 6.66 -17.00
C TYR A 149 5.14 6.51 -16.26
N PHE A 150 4.65 5.29 -16.14
CA PHE A 150 3.46 4.97 -15.36
C PHE A 150 3.65 3.68 -14.56
N SER A 151 3.00 3.61 -13.42
CA SER A 151 2.90 2.40 -12.61
C SER A 151 1.54 2.35 -11.91
N GLY A 152 1.09 1.15 -11.55
CA GLY A 152 -0.20 1.03 -10.90
C GLY A 152 -0.52 -0.36 -10.37
N GLY A 153 -1.73 -0.48 -9.79
CA GLY A 153 -2.19 -1.70 -9.14
C GLY A 153 -1.65 -1.92 -7.73
N ASN A 154 -0.86 -0.96 -7.20
CA ASN A 154 -0.42 -0.95 -5.81
C ASN A 154 -1.41 -0.23 -4.91
N TYR A 155 -1.26 -0.44 -3.61
CA TYR A 155 -1.99 0.24 -2.54
C TYR A 155 -1.01 0.93 -1.62
N ILE A 156 -1.31 2.15 -1.22
CA ILE A 156 -0.45 2.93 -0.34
C ILE A 156 -1.26 3.27 0.91
N TYR A 157 -0.73 2.91 2.07
CA TYR A 157 -1.27 3.40 3.33
C TYR A 157 -0.92 4.88 3.48
N ASN A 158 -1.94 5.73 3.63
CA ASN A 158 -1.72 7.17 3.74
C ASN A 158 -1.31 7.55 5.17
N HIS A 159 -0.01 7.42 5.44
CA HIS A 159 0.56 7.67 6.76
C HIS A 159 0.44 9.15 7.22
N ILE A 160 0.31 10.09 6.30
CA ILE A 160 0.09 11.51 6.66
C ILE A 160 -1.29 11.65 7.31
N ARG A 161 -2.31 11.00 6.78
CA ARG A 161 -3.66 11.01 7.35
C ARG A 161 -3.72 10.38 8.75
N PHE A 162 -2.84 9.44 9.07
CA PHE A 162 -2.66 8.92 10.42
C PHE A 162 -2.47 10.04 11.46
N PHE A 163 -1.72 11.09 11.13
CA PHE A 163 -1.47 12.21 12.03
C PHE A 163 -2.51 13.32 11.91
N THR A 164 -2.98 13.61 10.70
CA THR A 164 -3.83 14.77 10.41
C THR A 164 -5.34 14.48 10.51
N GLU A 165 -5.74 13.20 10.48
CA GLU A 165 -7.14 12.79 10.51
C GLU A 165 -7.41 11.73 11.60
N SER A 166 -6.74 11.84 12.73
CA SER A 166 -6.79 10.87 13.82
C SER A 166 -8.03 10.94 14.72
N ASP A 167 -9.01 11.77 14.37
CA ASP A 167 -10.28 11.93 15.11
C ASP A 167 -10.08 12.27 16.61
N GLY A 168 -9.04 13.05 16.93
CA GLY A 168 -8.70 13.50 18.28
C GLY A 168 -7.61 12.69 18.99
N ALA A 169 -7.20 11.52 18.48
CA ALA A 169 -6.13 10.71 19.10
C ALA A 169 -4.76 11.40 19.05
N GLN A 170 -4.51 12.20 18.03
CA GLN A 170 -3.26 12.96 17.84
C GLN A 170 -3.49 14.47 18.05
N TYR A 171 -4.09 14.85 19.17
CA TYR A 171 -4.51 16.21 19.48
C TYR A 171 -3.37 17.24 19.50
N GLY A 172 -2.10 16.80 19.60
CA GLY A 172 -0.92 17.66 19.52
C GLY A 172 -0.50 18.04 18.09
N ASN A 173 -1.12 17.46 17.07
CA ASN A 173 -0.84 17.74 15.68
C ASN A 173 -1.91 18.61 15.04
N ASN A 174 -1.52 19.40 14.03
CA ASN A 174 -2.49 20.11 13.19
C ASN A 174 -3.38 19.08 12.48
N GLN A 175 -4.68 19.27 12.57
CA GLN A 175 -5.66 18.39 11.96
C GLN A 175 -6.10 18.92 10.58
N ASP A 176 -6.47 18.01 9.69
CA ASP A 176 -7.09 18.38 8.42
C ASP A 176 -8.46 19.03 8.68
N LYS A 177 -8.84 19.97 7.82
CA LYS A 177 -10.13 20.67 7.93
C LYS A 177 -11.34 19.74 7.85
N SER A 178 -11.23 18.59 7.20
CA SER A 178 -12.29 17.57 7.18
C SER A 178 -12.68 17.09 8.58
N MET A 179 -11.72 17.11 9.53
CA MET A 179 -11.99 16.79 10.94
C MET A 179 -12.95 17.76 11.60
N LEU A 180 -13.07 18.97 11.07
CA LEU A 180 -14.00 19.99 11.58
C LEU A 180 -15.33 19.99 10.80
N TYR A 181 -15.27 19.88 9.48
CA TYR A 181 -16.45 20.04 8.61
C TYR A 181 -17.21 18.74 8.41
N ASP A 182 -16.51 17.63 8.22
CA ASP A 182 -17.10 16.34 7.86
C ASP A 182 -17.34 15.43 9.08
N GLN A 183 -16.97 15.88 10.28
CA GLN A 183 -17.15 15.11 11.50
C GLN A 183 -18.63 14.84 11.77
N TRP A 184 -18.94 13.66 12.27
CA TRP A 184 -20.25 13.34 12.82
C TRP A 184 -20.60 14.26 14.00
N LYS A 185 -21.76 14.90 13.96
CA LYS A 185 -22.24 15.87 14.97
C LYS A 185 -23.59 15.51 15.57
N ASN A 186 -24.50 14.98 14.74
CA ASN A 186 -25.86 14.69 15.15
C ASN A 186 -26.31 13.29 14.75
N PRO A 187 -27.21 12.64 15.51
CA PRO A 187 -27.83 11.38 15.10
C PRO A 187 -28.46 11.49 13.71
N GLY A 188 -28.08 10.58 12.82
CA GLY A 188 -28.50 10.55 11.42
C GLY A 188 -27.44 11.07 10.44
N ASP A 189 -26.37 11.70 10.90
CA ASP A 189 -25.29 12.15 10.01
C ASP A 189 -24.61 10.96 9.34
N ILE A 190 -24.48 11.03 8.01
CA ILE A 190 -23.77 10.03 7.21
C ILE A 190 -22.42 10.60 6.83
N THR A 191 -21.37 10.11 7.46
CA THR A 191 -20.00 10.60 7.28
C THR A 191 -19.00 9.46 7.46
N ASN A 192 -17.76 9.66 6.98
CA ASN A 192 -16.63 8.76 7.23
C ASN A 192 -15.69 9.28 8.34
N VAL A 193 -16.06 10.39 8.99
CA VAL A 193 -15.30 11.01 10.09
C VAL A 193 -16.07 10.82 11.38
N PRO A 194 -15.64 9.92 12.29
CA PRO A 194 -16.34 9.66 13.55
C PRO A 194 -16.29 10.86 14.48
N LYS A 195 -17.06 10.81 15.55
CA LYS A 195 -16.94 11.78 16.63
C LYS A 195 -15.53 11.78 17.21
N GLN A 196 -15.06 12.95 17.64
CA GLN A 196 -13.72 13.07 18.23
C GLN A 196 -13.62 12.32 19.56
N SER A 197 -12.50 11.62 19.75
CA SER A 197 -12.14 10.97 20.99
C SER A 197 -10.63 10.81 21.07
N ILE A 198 -10.05 11.13 22.22
CA ILE A 198 -8.62 10.90 22.49
C ILE A 198 -8.23 9.41 22.46
N ASN A 199 -9.22 8.54 22.61
CA ASN A 199 -9.04 7.06 22.56
C ASN A 199 -9.40 6.46 21.22
N ASN A 200 -9.58 7.29 20.17
CA ASN A 200 -9.94 6.78 18.86
C ASN A 200 -8.77 6.03 18.22
N SER A 201 -9.06 4.89 17.59
CA SER A 201 -8.09 4.04 16.89
C SER A 201 -8.40 3.86 15.41
N SER A 202 -9.30 4.68 14.84
CA SER A 202 -9.68 4.62 13.41
C SER A 202 -8.50 4.75 12.46
N TYR A 203 -7.50 5.54 12.85
CA TYR A 203 -6.26 5.75 12.13
C TYR A 203 -5.37 4.50 12.00
N GLN A 204 -5.62 3.44 12.79
CA GLN A 204 -4.90 2.17 12.72
C GLN A 204 -5.61 1.12 11.84
N SER A 205 -6.66 1.52 11.13
CA SER A 205 -7.48 0.63 10.30
C SER A 205 -7.31 0.91 8.81
N THR A 206 -8.04 0.18 7.97
CA THR A 206 -8.07 0.43 6.50
C THR A 206 -8.82 1.70 6.09
N ARG A 207 -9.08 2.61 7.02
CA ARG A 207 -9.67 3.92 6.72
C ARG A 207 -8.73 4.79 5.86
N TYR A 208 -7.42 4.58 5.98
CA TYR A 208 -6.38 5.37 5.31
C TYR A 208 -5.50 4.60 4.34
#